data_fb8eb9db70303c9c97ca03868a4b4184
#
_entry.id   fb8eb9db70303c9c97ca03868a4b4184
#
_cell.length_a   1.000
_cell.length_b   1.000
_cell.length_c   1.000
_cell.angle_alpha   90.00
_cell.angle_beta   90.00
_cell.angle_gamma   90.00
#
_symmetry.space_group_name_H-M   'P 1'
#
loop_
_entity.id
_entity.type
_entity.pdbx_description
1 polymer ?
#
loop_
_entity_poly.entity_id
_entity_poly.type
_entity_poly.pdbx_seq_one_letter_code
_entity_poly.pdbx_strand_id
1 'polypeptide(L)'
;MAWRASHYAAAGALALGALGWAAREAWPGRRPITAPPIRVDRAYVGFVEALGRRETLADPLARAGIVGRDYSALLAAATHLPVRRLRAGLVFQFRRLTSDSVADRVAVRLSPERLVRLERAESGTNKYA
;
A
#
# COMPACT_ATOMS: atom_id res chain seq x y z
N MET A 1 -53.66 -30.15 27.06
CA MET A 1 -53.64 -28.97 26.13
C MET A 1 -52.25 -28.40 25.87
N ALA A 2 -51.30 -28.57 26.74
CA ALA A 2 -49.90 -28.09 26.50
C ALA A 2 -49.15 -28.84 25.37
N TRP A 3 -49.58 -30.04 25.03
CA TRP A 3 -48.92 -30.91 24.03
C TRP A 3 -49.20 -30.50 22.58
N ARG A 4 -50.28 -29.81 22.30
CA ARG A 4 -50.60 -29.38 20.93
C ARG A 4 -49.87 -28.14 20.48
N ALA A 5 -49.44 -27.30 21.38
CA ALA A 5 -48.67 -26.10 21.06
C ALA A 5 -47.21 -26.39 20.62
N SER A 6 -46.59 -27.44 21.16
CA SER A 6 -45.22 -27.80 20.81
C SER A 6 -45.07 -28.37 19.39
N HIS A 7 -46.09 -29.04 18.86
CA HIS A 7 -46.02 -29.60 17.52
C HIS A 7 -46.16 -28.54 16.43
N TYR A 8 -46.92 -27.48 16.67
CA TYR A 8 -47.02 -26.39 15.69
C TYR A 8 -45.78 -25.51 15.66
N ALA A 9 -45.11 -25.32 16.79
CA ALA A 9 -43.85 -24.58 16.82
C ALA A 9 -42.71 -25.32 16.09
N ALA A 10 -42.65 -26.65 16.24
CA ALA A 10 -41.67 -27.45 15.54
C ALA A 10 -41.90 -27.48 14.01
N ALA A 11 -43.15 -27.58 13.60
CA ALA A 11 -43.51 -27.56 12.16
C ALA A 11 -43.23 -26.19 11.53
N GLY A 12 -43.47 -25.10 12.24
CA GLY A 12 -43.20 -23.75 11.78
C GLY A 12 -41.70 -23.49 11.61
N ALA A 13 -40.87 -23.96 12.53
CA ALA A 13 -39.43 -23.81 12.46
C ALA A 13 -38.80 -24.58 11.27
N LEU A 14 -39.30 -25.78 11.01
CA LEU A 14 -38.85 -26.58 9.86
C LEU A 14 -39.28 -25.96 8.53
N ALA A 15 -40.50 -25.41 8.45
CA ALA A 15 -40.98 -24.74 7.24
C ALA A 15 -40.18 -23.46 6.92
N LEU A 16 -39.85 -22.67 7.94
CA LEU A 16 -39.02 -21.47 7.77
C LEU A 16 -37.55 -21.84 7.39
N GLY A 17 -37.04 -22.92 7.95
CA GLY A 17 -35.72 -23.43 7.59
C GLY A 17 -35.65 -23.90 6.14
N ALA A 18 -36.66 -24.65 5.67
CA ALA A 18 -36.76 -25.13 4.32
C ALA A 18 -36.93 -24.00 3.29
N LEU A 19 -37.77 -23.02 3.60
CA LEU A 19 -37.93 -21.82 2.75
C LEU A 19 -36.66 -20.97 2.68
N GLY A 20 -35.97 -20.83 3.79
CA GLY A 20 -34.68 -20.12 3.82
C GLY A 20 -33.60 -20.82 2.99
N TRP A 21 -33.58 -22.15 3.03
CA TRP A 21 -32.62 -22.94 2.25
C TRP A 21 -32.94 -22.90 0.74
N ALA A 22 -34.22 -23.09 0.38
CA ALA A 22 -34.66 -23.01 -1.02
C ALA A 22 -34.46 -21.63 -1.64
N ALA A 23 -34.69 -20.55 -0.86
CA ALA A 23 -34.41 -19.19 -1.31
C ALA A 23 -32.92 -18.92 -1.52
N ARG A 24 -32.06 -19.62 -0.80
CA ARG A 24 -30.62 -19.50 -0.97
C ARG A 24 -30.11 -20.15 -2.24
N GLU A 25 -30.74 -21.24 -2.68
CA GLU A 25 -30.40 -21.92 -3.93
C GLU A 25 -31.04 -21.26 -5.15
N ALA A 26 -32.22 -20.66 -4.98
CA ALA A 26 -32.97 -20.04 -6.06
C ALA A 26 -32.53 -18.61 -6.43
N TRP A 27 -31.54 -18.05 -5.73
CA TRP A 27 -31.03 -16.71 -6.03
C TRP A 27 -29.99 -16.79 -7.17
N PRO A 28 -30.38 -16.47 -8.43
CA PRO A 28 -29.52 -16.67 -9.62
C PRO A 28 -28.40 -15.62 -9.75
N GLY A 29 -27.96 -15.01 -8.66
CA GLY A 29 -26.97 -13.94 -8.71
C GLY A 29 -25.75 -14.10 -7.81
N ARG A 30 -25.73 -15.09 -6.92
CA ARG A 30 -24.54 -15.33 -6.11
C ARG A 30 -23.65 -16.39 -6.76
N ARG A 31 -23.07 -16.03 -7.90
CA ARG A 31 -21.82 -16.69 -8.28
C ARG A 31 -20.84 -16.42 -7.17
N PRO A 32 -20.15 -17.42 -6.61
CA PRO A 32 -19.06 -17.17 -5.71
C PRO A 32 -18.12 -16.21 -6.44
N ILE A 33 -17.96 -15.01 -5.90
CA ILE A 33 -16.95 -14.07 -6.38
C ILE A 33 -15.63 -14.74 -6.00
N THR A 34 -15.13 -15.57 -6.90
CA THR A 34 -13.76 -16.06 -6.82
C THR A 34 -12.92 -14.83 -7.08
N ALA A 35 -12.50 -14.16 -6.01
CA ALA A 35 -11.54 -13.10 -6.11
C ALA A 35 -10.34 -13.67 -6.89
N PRO A 36 -9.89 -13.01 -7.97
CA PRO A 36 -8.71 -13.46 -8.68
C PRO A 36 -7.58 -13.57 -7.66
N PRO A 37 -6.74 -14.61 -7.74
CA PRO A 37 -5.61 -14.73 -6.81
C PRO A 37 -4.83 -13.44 -6.87
N ILE A 38 -4.60 -12.82 -5.71
CA ILE A 38 -3.73 -11.65 -5.59
C ILE A 38 -2.34 -12.15 -5.97
N ARG A 39 -1.95 -11.92 -7.19
CA ARG A 39 -0.57 -12.14 -7.62
C ARG A 39 0.26 -11.01 -7.04
N VAL A 40 0.99 -11.31 -5.99
CA VAL A 40 2.05 -10.42 -5.50
C VAL A 40 3.25 -10.63 -6.43
N ASP A 41 3.16 -10.05 -7.63
CA ASP A 41 4.20 -10.22 -8.65
C ASP A 41 5.50 -9.47 -8.30
N ARG A 42 5.46 -8.58 -7.28
CA ARG A 42 6.59 -7.75 -6.88
C ARG A 42 6.69 -7.65 -5.37
N ALA A 43 7.78 -8.15 -4.82
CA ALA A 43 8.10 -7.96 -3.41
C ALA A 43 8.85 -6.62 -3.24
N TYR A 44 8.41 -5.80 -2.28
CA TYR A 44 9.03 -4.53 -1.93
C TYR A 44 9.64 -4.59 -0.54
N VAL A 45 10.76 -3.90 -0.38
CA VAL A 45 11.39 -3.68 0.91
C VAL A 45 11.35 -2.19 1.22
N GLY A 46 10.82 -1.85 2.40
CA GLY A 46 10.86 -0.51 2.95
C GLY A 46 12.00 -0.36 3.95
N PHE A 47 12.68 0.77 3.94
CA PHE A 47 13.69 1.12 4.92
C PHE A 47 13.71 2.63 5.17
N VAL A 48 14.38 3.03 6.23
CA VAL A 48 14.37 4.41 6.73
C VAL A 48 15.79 4.87 6.93
N GLU A 49 16.08 6.10 6.50
CA GLU A 49 17.36 6.80 6.71
C GLU A 49 17.10 8.18 7.31
N ALA A 50 17.93 8.58 8.24
CA ALA A 50 17.87 9.91 8.83
C ALA A 50 19.03 10.76 8.32
N LEU A 51 18.77 12.05 8.11
CA LEU A 51 19.80 13.01 7.73
C LEU A 51 20.69 13.33 8.93
N GLY A 52 21.98 13.07 8.83
CA GLY A 52 22.97 13.40 9.84
C GLY A 52 23.28 14.90 9.91
N ARG A 53 23.96 15.34 10.98
CA ARG A 53 24.25 16.76 11.23
C ARG A 53 25.14 17.42 10.16
N ARG A 54 26.00 16.67 9.51
CA ARG A 54 26.93 17.15 8.46
C ARG A 54 26.65 16.52 7.10
N GLU A 55 25.53 15.87 6.98
CA GLU A 55 25.11 15.22 5.73
C GLU A 55 24.30 16.17 4.86
N THR A 56 24.42 15.96 3.58
CA THR A 56 23.58 16.59 2.56
C THR A 56 22.49 15.63 2.11
N LEU A 57 21.55 16.09 1.30
CA LEU A 57 20.51 15.24 0.72
C LEU A 57 21.11 14.05 -0.07
N ALA A 58 22.28 14.24 -0.68
CA ALA A 58 22.94 13.20 -1.45
C ALA A 58 23.30 11.96 -0.61
N ASP A 59 23.60 12.14 0.68
CA ASP A 59 24.09 11.05 1.54
C ASP A 59 23.01 9.98 1.80
N PRO A 60 21.81 10.29 2.31
CA PRO A 60 20.77 9.28 2.49
C PRO A 60 20.28 8.71 1.15
N LEU A 61 20.27 9.50 0.08
CA LEU A 61 19.89 9.02 -1.24
C LEU A 61 20.93 8.03 -1.81
N ALA A 62 22.21 8.28 -1.60
CA ALA A 62 23.27 7.35 -2.00
C ALA A 62 23.18 6.01 -1.26
N ARG A 63 22.85 6.03 0.04
CA ARG A 63 22.59 4.81 0.82
C ARG A 63 21.38 4.03 0.29
N ALA A 64 20.42 4.70 -0.32
CA ALA A 64 19.28 4.10 -1.00
C ALA A 64 19.57 3.68 -2.46
N GLY A 65 20.82 3.81 -2.93
CA GLY A 65 21.22 3.48 -4.29
C GLY A 65 20.88 4.56 -5.33
N ILE A 66 20.39 5.72 -4.92
CA ILE A 66 20.01 6.82 -5.80
C ILE A 66 21.24 7.72 -6.01
N VAL A 67 21.98 7.48 -7.09
CA VAL A 67 23.20 8.20 -7.43
C VAL A 67 23.22 8.61 -8.91
N GLY A 68 24.10 9.52 -9.28
CA GLY A 68 24.32 9.91 -10.68
C GLY A 68 23.07 10.44 -11.35
N ARG A 69 22.64 9.80 -12.43
CA ARG A 69 21.45 10.22 -13.22
C ARG A 69 20.16 10.13 -12.43
N ASP A 70 20.01 9.09 -11.60
CA ASP A 70 18.84 8.92 -10.75
C ASP A 70 18.73 10.04 -9.71
N TYR A 71 19.84 10.46 -9.13
CA TYR A 71 19.92 11.60 -8.22
C TYR A 71 19.50 12.90 -8.91
N SER A 72 20.06 13.16 -10.10
CA SER A 72 19.72 14.37 -10.88
C SER A 72 18.25 14.39 -11.29
N ALA A 73 17.69 13.25 -11.69
CA ALA A 73 16.30 13.13 -12.06
C ALA A 73 15.36 13.34 -10.83
N LEU A 74 15.74 12.82 -9.67
CA LEU A 74 15.01 13.02 -8.44
C LEU A 74 15.03 14.51 -8.02
N LEU A 75 16.18 15.18 -8.10
CA LEU A 75 16.27 16.61 -7.80
C LEU A 75 15.41 17.45 -8.74
N ALA A 76 15.37 17.10 -10.02
CA ALA A 76 14.52 17.81 -10.99
C ALA A 76 13.04 17.66 -10.68
N ALA A 77 12.62 16.51 -10.17
CA ALA A 77 11.23 16.26 -9.74
C ALA A 77 10.91 16.86 -8.37
N ALA A 78 11.90 17.04 -7.51
CA ALA A 78 11.75 17.47 -6.11
C ALA A 78 11.57 18.99 -5.96
N THR A 79 10.74 19.62 -6.79
CA THR A 79 10.49 21.07 -6.79
C THR A 79 9.93 21.60 -5.48
N HIS A 80 9.21 20.77 -4.74
CA HIS A 80 8.60 21.10 -3.45
C HIS A 80 9.48 20.77 -2.24
N LEU A 81 10.66 20.20 -2.47
CA LEU A 81 11.60 19.87 -1.41
C LEU A 81 12.60 21.02 -1.21
N PRO A 82 12.67 21.64 -0.02
CA PRO A 82 13.60 22.74 0.26
C PRO A 82 15.03 22.20 0.47
N VAL A 83 15.68 21.73 -0.59
CA VAL A 83 16.97 21.02 -0.56
C VAL A 83 18.05 21.78 0.22
N ARG A 84 18.03 23.11 0.19
CA ARG A 84 19.02 23.96 0.90
C ARG A 84 18.71 24.19 2.37
N ARG A 85 17.54 23.79 2.86
CA ARG A 85 17.06 24.06 4.21
C ARG A 85 16.68 22.79 4.97
N LEU A 86 17.23 21.67 4.58
CA LEU A 86 17.00 20.41 5.26
C LEU A 86 17.69 20.43 6.62
N ARG A 87 16.97 19.96 7.64
CA ARG A 87 17.48 19.89 9.00
C ARG A 87 18.00 18.50 9.32
N ALA A 88 19.06 18.42 10.12
CA ALA A 88 19.53 17.17 10.69
C ALA A 88 18.38 16.48 11.45
N GLY A 89 18.31 15.15 11.36
CA GLY A 89 17.24 14.35 11.95
C GLY A 89 16.01 14.17 11.04
N LEU A 90 15.98 14.83 9.88
CA LEU A 90 14.91 14.62 8.90
C LEU A 90 14.91 13.16 8.42
N VAL A 91 13.76 12.54 8.44
CA VAL A 91 13.60 11.12 8.13
C VAL A 91 13.13 10.93 6.70
N PHE A 92 13.84 10.10 5.98
CA PHE A 92 13.53 9.65 4.63
C PHE A 92 13.03 8.20 4.70
N GLN A 93 11.89 7.94 4.10
CA GLN A 93 11.36 6.59 3.93
C GLN A 93 11.57 6.16 2.49
N PHE A 94 12.23 5.05 2.30
CA PHE A 94 12.52 4.49 0.99
C PHE A 94 11.76 3.20 0.78
N ARG A 95 11.43 2.93 -0.46
CA ARG A 95 10.94 1.64 -0.92
C ARG A 95 11.73 1.22 -2.15
N ARG A 96 12.08 -0.04 -2.23
CA ARG A 96 12.69 -0.64 -3.42
C ARG A 96 12.08 -2.00 -3.70
N LEU A 97 12.15 -2.44 -4.95
CA LEU A 97 11.92 -3.84 -5.29
C LEU A 97 13.02 -4.70 -4.67
N THR A 98 12.67 -5.90 -4.24
CA THR A 98 13.64 -6.86 -3.66
C THR A 98 14.73 -7.23 -4.66
N SER A 99 14.39 -7.22 -5.97
CA SER A 99 15.32 -7.48 -7.07
C SER A 99 16.23 -6.31 -7.42
N ASP A 100 15.92 -5.10 -6.97
CA ASP A 100 16.63 -3.88 -7.35
C ASP A 100 17.52 -3.37 -6.22
N SER A 101 18.62 -2.73 -6.61
CA SER A 101 19.54 -2.04 -5.70
C SER A 101 19.15 -0.56 -5.49
N VAL A 102 18.28 -0.01 -6.34
CA VAL A 102 17.87 1.40 -6.33
C VAL A 102 16.45 1.53 -5.80
N ALA A 103 16.22 2.50 -4.91
CA ALA A 103 14.89 2.80 -4.42
C ALA A 103 14.01 3.36 -5.55
N ASP A 104 12.78 2.87 -5.61
CA ASP A 104 11.75 3.32 -6.55
C ASP A 104 10.84 4.41 -5.98
N ARG A 105 10.82 4.54 -4.65
CA ARG A 105 10.03 5.55 -3.94
C ARG A 105 10.82 6.17 -2.80
N VAL A 106 10.70 7.49 -2.69
CA VAL A 106 11.22 8.29 -1.58
C VAL A 106 10.09 9.11 -0.98
N ALA A 107 9.88 9.04 0.31
CA ALA A 107 8.93 9.87 1.02
C ALA A 107 9.63 10.61 2.15
N VAL A 108 9.41 11.93 2.21
CA VAL A 108 10.02 12.81 3.21
C VAL A 108 8.92 13.59 3.91
N ARG A 109 8.86 13.48 5.22
CA ARG A 109 7.94 14.25 6.03
C ARG A 109 8.60 15.52 6.52
N LEU A 110 8.24 16.65 5.92
CA LEU A 110 8.79 17.96 6.27
C LEU A 110 8.13 18.57 7.51
N SER A 111 6.84 18.29 7.70
CA SER A 111 6.04 18.69 8.86
C SER A 111 4.91 17.68 9.09
N PRO A 112 4.18 17.73 10.21
CA PRO A 112 3.04 16.86 10.45
C PRO A 112 2.01 16.86 9.30
N GLU A 113 1.87 18.02 8.65
CA GLU A 113 0.88 18.25 7.58
C GLU A 113 1.46 18.13 6.17
N ARG A 114 2.80 18.07 6.04
CA ARG A 114 3.47 18.12 4.73
C ARG A 114 4.36 16.90 4.50
N LEU A 115 3.88 16.02 3.64
CA LEU A 115 4.61 14.87 3.13
C LEU A 115 4.95 15.10 1.65
N VAL A 116 6.20 14.97 1.28
CA VAL A 116 6.66 14.94 -0.11
C VAL A 116 6.95 13.49 -0.47
N ARG A 117 6.35 13.02 -1.56
CA ARG A 117 6.55 11.68 -2.10
C ARG A 117 7.01 11.78 -3.54
N LEU A 118 8.07 11.07 -3.86
CA LEU A 118 8.66 10.97 -5.19
C LEU A 118 8.67 9.49 -5.59
N GLU A 119 8.17 9.18 -6.75
CA GLU A 119 8.13 7.82 -7.27
C GLU A 119 8.79 7.78 -8.64
N ARG A 120 9.53 6.71 -8.88
CA ARG A 120 10.15 6.46 -10.18
C ARG A 120 9.07 6.01 -11.17
N ALA A 121 9.05 6.60 -12.36
CA ALA A 121 8.14 6.19 -13.41
C ALA A 121 8.44 4.77 -13.88
N GLU A 122 7.41 3.95 -14.08
CA GLU A 122 7.54 2.54 -14.46
C GLU A 122 8.11 2.31 -15.87
N SER A 123 8.14 3.31 -16.70
CA SER A 123 8.52 3.21 -18.12
C SER A 123 10.00 3.40 -18.34
N GLY A 124 10.89 2.56 -17.82
CA GLY A 124 12.31 2.50 -18.23
C GLY A 124 13.10 3.81 -18.31
N THR A 125 12.46 4.95 -18.11
CA THR A 125 13.04 6.27 -18.05
C THR A 125 13.26 6.62 -16.58
N ASN A 126 14.49 6.93 -16.20
CA ASN A 126 14.88 7.30 -14.84
C ASN A 126 14.28 8.67 -14.45
N LYS A 127 12.96 8.77 -14.38
CA LYS A 127 12.27 9.98 -13.97
C LYS A 127 11.48 9.71 -12.69
N TYR A 128 11.73 10.51 -11.67
CA TYR A 128 10.89 10.61 -10.49
C TYR A 128 9.80 11.66 -10.72
N ALA A 129 8.63 11.40 -10.22
CA ALA A 129 7.50 12.33 -10.26
C ALA A 129 7.00 12.67 -8.84
#